data_0c74892d1c695a2ab65ba0df76321c57
#
_entry.id   0c74892d1c695a2ab65ba0df76321c57
#
_cell.length_a   1.000
_cell.length_b   1.000
_cell.length_c   1.000
_cell.angle_alpha   90.00
_cell.angle_beta   90.00
_cell.angle_gamma   90.00
#
_symmetry.space_group_name_H-M   'P 1'
#
loop_
_entity.id
_entity.type
_entity.pdbx_description
1 polymer ?
#
loop_
_entity_poly.entity_id
_entity_poly.type
_entity_poly.pdbx_seq_one_letter_code
_entity_poly.pdbx_strand_id
1 'polypeptide(L)'
;MAFIRDRESTHVYKVSRLSKEEMDSMLAKCVYEQPAYCVAACPLRLDAKAMLKAAAEGNFKKALQIYEKIAPFPLILASGCSAPCEDKCRLRELGDGIAIRDVELSLALYGERSKSGGVFRMKKKKTVAVIGSGLFCLLLSGELEKKAYPLTVFCPEKDMGAYLKAGAGFLPEALFEAELRRLEGMDISFEFDCRIDRDFIEEQRRSFDVLCLEERLASGFYPGGTLDEALCLYEKERLVSGPDSEVLPCAMAAKRAALTVDRLAQKVDPRSMRGEEGS
;
A
#
# COMPACT_ATOMS: atom_id res chain seq x y z
N MET A 1 5.85 -24.32 6.70
CA MET A 1 4.81 -23.34 6.28
C MET A 1 3.89 -23.09 7.46
N ALA A 2 3.88 -21.88 7.97
CA ALA A 2 2.90 -21.47 8.97
C ALA A 2 1.76 -20.73 8.24
N PHE A 3 0.53 -21.20 8.43
CA PHE A 3 -0.66 -20.52 7.94
C PHE A 3 -1.36 -19.91 9.15
N ILE A 4 -1.61 -18.61 9.09
CA ILE A 4 -2.43 -17.94 10.10
C ILE A 4 -3.80 -17.74 9.46
N ARG A 5 -4.83 -18.32 10.09
CA ARG A 5 -6.23 -18.02 9.77
C ARG A 5 -6.70 -16.91 10.69
N ASP A 6 -7.13 -15.82 10.12
CA ASP A 6 -7.98 -14.89 10.83
C ASP A 6 -9.34 -15.56 11.05
N ARG A 7 -9.89 -15.45 12.25
CA ARG A 7 -11.15 -16.14 12.65
C ARG A 7 -12.39 -15.60 11.91
N GLU A 8 -12.27 -14.44 11.27
CA GLU A 8 -13.38 -13.76 10.59
C GLU A 8 -13.17 -13.61 9.06
N SER A 9 -12.00 -13.92 8.53
CA SER A 9 -11.72 -13.85 7.09
C SER A 9 -11.41 -15.24 6.52
N THR A 10 -11.87 -15.49 5.31
CA THR A 10 -11.54 -16.71 4.56
C THR A 10 -10.11 -16.69 4.01
N HIS A 11 -9.34 -15.62 4.28
CA HIS A 11 -7.99 -15.43 3.77
C HIS A 11 -6.95 -16.15 4.61
N VAL A 12 -6.11 -16.92 3.92
CA VAL A 12 -4.94 -17.58 4.48
C VAL A 12 -3.72 -16.72 4.17
N TYR A 13 -3.19 -16.03 5.19
CA TYR A 13 -1.94 -15.30 5.03
C TYR A 13 -0.77 -16.29 5.03
N LYS A 14 -0.05 -16.32 3.92
CA LYS A 14 1.12 -17.18 3.79
C LYS A 14 2.34 -16.48 4.39
N VAL A 15 2.93 -17.09 5.41
CA VAL A 15 4.22 -16.68 5.97
C VAL A 15 5.25 -17.73 5.61
N SER A 16 5.74 -17.70 4.39
CA SER A 16 6.86 -18.54 3.99
C SER A 16 8.06 -17.65 3.65
N ARG A 17 9.21 -18.01 4.19
CA ARG A 17 10.49 -17.35 3.91
C ARG A 17 11.28 -18.28 3.03
N LEU A 18 11.85 -17.77 1.96
CA LEU A 18 12.84 -18.49 1.18
C LEU A 18 14.21 -18.31 1.83
N SER A 19 14.97 -19.39 1.97
CA SER A 19 16.40 -19.29 2.14
C SER A 19 17.04 -18.69 0.88
N LYS A 20 18.30 -18.27 0.98
CA LYS A 20 19.02 -17.74 -0.18
C LYS A 20 19.10 -18.79 -1.29
N GLU A 21 19.41 -20.02 -0.94
CA GLU A 21 19.55 -21.16 -1.87
C GLU A 21 18.23 -21.48 -2.58
N GLU A 22 17.11 -21.46 -1.83
CA GLU A 22 15.78 -21.65 -2.41
C GLU A 22 15.42 -20.52 -3.37
N MET A 23 15.72 -19.28 -3.00
CA MET A 23 15.51 -18.12 -3.85
C MET A 23 16.37 -18.19 -5.12
N ASP A 24 17.65 -18.45 -5.00
CA ASP A 24 18.57 -18.57 -6.14
C ASP A 24 18.14 -19.67 -7.09
N SER A 25 17.75 -20.85 -6.57
CA SER A 25 17.22 -21.97 -7.35
C SER A 25 15.93 -21.61 -8.08
N MET A 26 15.06 -20.84 -7.46
CA MET A 26 13.80 -20.40 -8.05
C MET A 26 14.01 -19.35 -9.13
N LEU A 27 14.87 -18.37 -8.88
CA LEU A 27 15.19 -17.29 -9.83
C LEU A 27 15.88 -17.81 -11.09
N ALA A 28 16.71 -18.85 -10.97
CA ALA A 28 17.38 -19.50 -12.09
C ALA A 28 16.39 -20.15 -13.09
N LYS A 29 15.18 -20.48 -12.65
CA LYS A 29 14.13 -21.05 -13.53
C LYS A 29 13.47 -19.99 -14.40
N CYS A 30 13.53 -18.70 -14.06
CA CYS A 30 12.87 -17.64 -14.80
C CYS A 30 13.52 -17.43 -16.17
N VAL A 31 12.76 -17.60 -17.23
CA VAL A 31 13.24 -17.42 -18.61
C VAL A 31 13.19 -15.96 -19.08
N TYR A 32 12.72 -15.05 -18.24
CA TYR A 32 12.62 -13.59 -18.52
C TYR A 32 11.99 -13.25 -19.89
N GLU A 33 10.99 -14.03 -20.31
CA GLU A 33 10.34 -13.87 -21.61
C GLU A 33 9.63 -12.53 -21.82
N GLN A 34 9.33 -12.23 -23.09
CA GLN A 34 8.48 -11.09 -23.48
C GLN A 34 7.27 -11.63 -24.26
N PRO A 35 6.05 -11.12 -24.00
CA PRO A 35 5.69 -10.19 -22.91
C PRO A 35 5.78 -10.86 -21.53
N ALA A 36 6.07 -10.07 -20.50
CA ALA A 36 6.12 -10.56 -19.11
C ALA A 36 4.69 -10.64 -18.54
N TYR A 37 4.07 -11.79 -18.61
CA TYR A 37 2.68 -11.99 -18.16
C TYR A 37 2.49 -11.71 -16.68
N CYS A 38 3.49 -11.99 -15.83
CA CYS A 38 3.46 -11.66 -14.42
C CYS A 38 3.38 -10.13 -14.19
N VAL A 39 4.05 -9.32 -15.00
CA VAL A 39 3.96 -7.85 -14.95
C VAL A 39 2.58 -7.37 -15.38
N ALA A 40 2.04 -7.92 -16.48
CA ALA A 40 0.71 -7.57 -16.98
C ALA A 40 -0.40 -7.96 -16.00
N ALA A 41 -0.24 -9.06 -15.27
CA ALA A 41 -1.22 -9.55 -14.30
C ALA A 41 -1.20 -8.78 -12.96
N CYS A 42 -0.13 -8.04 -12.65
CA CYS A 42 -0.06 -7.29 -11.40
C CYS A 42 -0.89 -6.01 -11.47
N PRO A 43 -1.98 -5.86 -10.69
CA PRO A 43 -2.82 -4.67 -10.76
C PRO A 43 -2.11 -3.43 -10.18
N LEU A 44 -1.06 -3.61 -9.37
CA LEU A 44 -0.20 -2.54 -8.87
C LEU A 44 0.93 -2.17 -9.85
N ARG A 45 1.02 -2.89 -10.99
CA ARG A 45 2.02 -2.71 -12.04
C ARG A 45 3.46 -2.87 -11.52
N LEU A 46 3.69 -3.88 -10.67
CA LEU A 46 5.04 -4.27 -10.30
C LEU A 46 5.80 -4.73 -11.54
N ASP A 47 6.97 -4.19 -11.78
CA ASP A 47 7.90 -4.76 -12.73
C ASP A 47 8.59 -6.01 -12.09
N ALA A 48 7.78 -7.07 -11.95
CA ALA A 48 8.22 -8.32 -11.35
C ALA A 48 9.42 -8.91 -12.11
N LYS A 49 9.45 -8.77 -13.43
CA LYS A 49 10.56 -9.25 -14.26
C LYS A 49 11.87 -8.53 -13.91
N ALA A 50 11.86 -7.19 -13.84
CA ALA A 50 13.05 -6.43 -13.47
C ALA A 50 13.49 -6.71 -12.03
N MET A 51 12.52 -6.88 -11.12
CA MET A 51 12.77 -7.24 -9.72
C MET A 51 13.46 -8.61 -9.61
N LEU A 52 12.90 -9.65 -10.24
CA LEU A 52 13.44 -11.00 -10.24
C LEU A 52 14.82 -11.05 -10.88
N LYS A 53 15.01 -10.33 -12.00
CA LYS A 53 16.31 -10.24 -12.67
C LYS A 53 17.38 -9.60 -11.77
N ALA A 54 17.05 -8.48 -11.12
CA ALA A 54 17.98 -7.82 -10.19
C ALA A 54 18.33 -8.73 -8.99
N ALA A 55 17.36 -9.50 -8.49
CA ALA A 55 17.59 -10.47 -7.42
C ALA A 55 18.49 -11.64 -7.89
N ALA A 56 18.27 -12.16 -9.11
CA ALA A 56 19.10 -13.22 -9.70
C ALA A 56 20.56 -12.78 -9.94
N GLU A 57 20.77 -11.49 -10.22
CA GLU A 57 22.09 -10.88 -10.35
C GLU A 57 22.76 -10.60 -8.98
N GLY A 58 22.11 -10.96 -7.86
CA GLY A 58 22.58 -10.69 -6.50
C GLY A 58 22.38 -9.22 -6.07
N ASN A 59 21.74 -8.40 -6.89
CA ASN A 59 21.47 -6.99 -6.57
C ASN A 59 20.15 -6.83 -5.78
N PHE A 60 20.13 -7.39 -4.57
CA PHE A 60 18.93 -7.39 -3.72
C PHE A 60 18.45 -5.99 -3.37
N LYS A 61 19.38 -5.04 -3.22
CA LYS A 61 19.04 -3.63 -2.99
C LYS A 61 18.21 -3.05 -4.14
N LYS A 62 18.63 -3.26 -5.38
CA LYS A 62 17.88 -2.80 -6.57
C LYS A 62 16.54 -3.53 -6.69
N ALA A 63 16.51 -4.83 -6.42
CA ALA A 63 15.28 -5.62 -6.43
C ALA A 63 14.27 -5.08 -5.42
N LEU A 64 14.69 -4.82 -4.17
CA LEU A 64 13.85 -4.22 -3.14
C LEU A 64 13.38 -2.82 -3.54
N GLN A 65 14.24 -1.98 -4.11
CA GLN A 65 13.85 -0.64 -4.59
C GLN A 65 12.76 -0.69 -5.67
N ILE A 66 12.78 -1.71 -6.54
CA ILE A 66 11.72 -1.91 -7.54
C ILE A 66 10.39 -2.23 -6.84
N TYR A 67 10.42 -3.09 -5.84
CA TYR A 67 9.24 -3.46 -5.06
C TYR A 67 8.70 -2.28 -4.23
N GLU A 68 9.56 -1.56 -3.54
CA GLU A 68 9.19 -0.39 -2.72
C GLU A 68 8.54 0.75 -3.52
N LYS A 69 8.78 0.83 -4.83
CA LYS A 69 8.06 1.80 -5.69
C LYS A 69 6.55 1.60 -5.67
N ILE A 70 6.10 0.35 -5.56
CA ILE A 70 4.67 0.04 -5.56
C ILE A 70 4.12 -0.26 -4.16
N ALA A 71 4.97 -0.58 -3.21
CA ALA A 71 4.62 -1.01 -1.86
C ALA A 71 5.28 -0.11 -0.80
N PRO A 72 4.60 0.90 -0.26
CA PRO A 72 5.12 1.69 0.85
C PRO A 72 5.31 0.84 2.11
N PHE A 73 4.48 -0.19 2.27
CA PHE A 73 4.55 -1.20 3.32
C PHE A 73 4.72 -2.59 2.68
N PRO A 74 5.98 -2.97 2.34
CA PRO A 74 6.23 -4.16 1.53
C PRO A 74 5.91 -5.47 2.25
N LEU A 75 6.05 -5.54 3.59
CA LEU A 75 5.71 -6.73 4.35
C LEU A 75 4.19 -6.93 4.43
N ILE A 76 3.43 -5.84 4.56
CA ILE A 76 1.96 -5.88 4.50
C ILE A 76 1.51 -6.41 3.14
N LEU A 77 2.03 -5.83 2.06
CA LEU A 77 1.64 -6.23 0.72
C LEU A 77 2.04 -7.68 0.42
N ALA A 78 3.30 -8.07 0.67
CA ALA A 78 3.76 -9.44 0.43
C ALA A 78 3.00 -10.48 1.27
N SER A 79 2.57 -10.13 2.50
CA SER A 79 1.81 -11.05 3.35
C SER A 79 0.37 -11.25 2.91
N GLY A 80 -0.29 -10.20 2.42
CA GLY A 80 -1.73 -10.22 2.11
C GLY A 80 -2.08 -10.18 0.63
N CYS A 81 -1.10 -10.12 -0.29
CA CYS A 81 -1.36 -10.14 -1.72
C CYS A 81 -1.85 -11.50 -2.18
N SER A 82 -2.92 -11.55 -3.00
CA SER A 82 -3.41 -12.79 -3.62
C SER A 82 -2.50 -13.33 -4.73
N ALA A 83 -1.45 -12.60 -5.10
CA ALA A 83 -0.42 -12.96 -6.06
C ALA A 83 -0.94 -13.36 -7.46
N PRO A 84 -1.79 -12.57 -8.14
CA PRO A 84 -2.29 -12.89 -9.47
C PRO A 84 -1.17 -13.02 -10.53
N CYS A 85 -0.01 -12.43 -10.26
CA CYS A 85 1.19 -12.57 -11.09
C CYS A 85 1.73 -14.01 -11.11
N GLU A 86 1.63 -14.75 -10.01
CA GLU A 86 2.05 -16.15 -9.93
C GLU A 86 1.16 -17.06 -10.78
N ASP A 87 -0.15 -16.76 -10.82
CA ASP A 87 -1.11 -17.52 -11.63
C ASP A 87 -0.86 -17.39 -13.13
N LYS A 88 -0.23 -16.30 -13.55
CA LYS A 88 0.15 -16.04 -14.94
C LYS A 88 1.61 -16.33 -15.25
N CYS A 89 2.33 -16.98 -14.33
CA CYS A 89 3.69 -17.41 -14.59
C CYS A 89 3.71 -18.54 -15.64
N ARG A 90 4.42 -18.32 -16.76
CA ARG A 90 4.50 -19.31 -17.85
C ARG A 90 5.15 -20.61 -17.42
N LEU A 91 6.02 -20.59 -16.42
CA LEU A 91 6.62 -21.82 -15.89
C LEU A 91 5.60 -22.78 -15.29
N ARG A 92 4.40 -22.30 -14.91
CA ARG A 92 3.32 -23.19 -14.44
C ARG A 92 2.87 -24.19 -15.49
N GLU A 93 3.04 -23.89 -16.77
CA GLU A 93 2.75 -24.82 -17.88
C GLU A 93 3.77 -25.98 -17.92
N LEU A 94 4.95 -25.79 -17.34
CA LEU A 94 6.05 -26.75 -17.32
C LEU A 94 6.28 -27.40 -15.95
N GLY A 95 5.54 -26.95 -14.91
CA GLY A 95 5.70 -27.39 -13.54
C GLY A 95 5.40 -26.28 -12.55
N ASP A 96 6.28 -26.08 -11.55
CA ASP A 96 6.11 -25.06 -10.54
C ASP A 96 6.51 -23.67 -11.07
N GLY A 97 5.58 -22.71 -10.97
CA GLY A 97 5.85 -21.30 -11.26
C GLY A 97 6.79 -20.65 -10.24
N ILE A 98 7.22 -19.43 -10.54
CA ILE A 98 7.98 -18.61 -9.59
C ILE A 98 7.05 -18.17 -8.47
N ALA A 99 7.43 -18.40 -7.21
CA ALA A 99 6.75 -17.85 -6.02
C ALA A 99 7.17 -16.39 -5.82
N ILE A 100 6.63 -15.50 -6.66
CA ILE A 100 7.01 -14.08 -6.72
C ILE A 100 6.79 -13.41 -5.38
N ARG A 101 5.67 -13.70 -4.72
CA ARG A 101 5.33 -13.16 -3.41
C ARG A 101 6.32 -13.59 -2.31
N ASP A 102 6.82 -14.83 -2.37
CA ASP A 102 7.84 -15.28 -1.41
C ASP A 102 9.19 -14.59 -1.65
N VAL A 103 9.52 -14.27 -2.91
CA VAL A 103 10.67 -13.43 -3.26
C VAL A 103 10.46 -12.01 -2.73
N GLU A 104 9.29 -11.40 -2.94
CA GLU A 104 8.93 -10.08 -2.41
C GLU A 104 9.09 -10.02 -0.88
N LEU A 105 8.57 -11.02 -0.18
CA LEU A 105 8.67 -11.12 1.28
C LEU A 105 10.14 -11.24 1.72
N SER A 106 10.92 -12.09 1.04
CA SER A 106 12.34 -12.28 1.36
C SER A 106 13.15 -11.01 1.10
N LEU A 107 12.89 -10.30 0.00
CA LEU A 107 13.51 -9.01 -0.29
C LEU A 107 13.16 -7.94 0.76
N ALA A 108 11.90 -7.90 1.21
CA ALA A 108 11.46 -6.95 2.23
C ALA A 108 12.08 -7.21 3.61
N LEU A 109 12.38 -8.48 3.93
CA LEU A 109 13.00 -8.88 5.20
C LEU A 109 14.52 -8.76 5.21
N TYR A 110 15.16 -9.19 4.13
CA TYR A 110 16.61 -9.37 4.08
C TYR A 110 17.32 -8.42 3.12
N GLY A 111 16.57 -7.75 2.23
CA GLY A 111 17.15 -6.78 1.31
C GLY A 111 17.74 -5.59 2.07
N GLU A 112 18.95 -5.19 1.68
CA GLU A 112 19.54 -3.96 2.19
C GLU A 112 18.70 -2.76 1.76
N ARG A 113 17.97 -2.18 2.72
CA ARG A 113 17.31 -0.91 2.47
C ARG A 113 18.34 0.12 2.07
N SER A 114 18.10 0.80 0.99
CA SER A 114 18.76 2.07 0.78
C SER A 114 18.49 2.86 2.06
N LYS A 115 19.54 3.18 2.86
CA LYS A 115 19.37 4.31 3.76
C LYS A 115 18.75 5.37 2.88
N SER A 116 17.58 5.85 3.21
CA SER A 116 17.04 7.06 2.58
C SER A 116 17.98 8.19 3.00
N GLY A 117 19.20 8.12 2.46
CA GLY A 117 20.14 9.21 2.42
C GLY A 117 19.37 10.25 1.67
N GLY A 118 18.90 11.24 2.40
CA GLY A 118 17.97 12.23 1.97
C GLY A 118 18.15 12.62 0.50
N VAL A 119 17.46 11.92 -0.39
CA VAL A 119 17.03 12.57 -1.60
C VAL A 119 16.17 13.69 -1.05
N PHE A 120 16.69 14.91 -1.08
CA PHE A 120 16.00 16.11 -0.65
C PHE A 120 14.74 16.20 -1.50
N ARG A 121 13.66 15.55 -1.03
CA ARG A 121 12.36 15.65 -1.66
C ARG A 121 11.80 17.00 -1.26
N MET A 122 11.63 17.89 -2.23
CA MET A 122 10.88 19.11 -1.99
C MET A 122 9.48 18.74 -1.53
N LYS A 123 9.15 19.07 -0.28
CA LYS A 123 7.78 18.90 0.23
C LYS A 123 6.80 19.71 -0.61
N LYS A 124 5.66 19.13 -0.90
CA LYS A 124 4.56 19.86 -1.53
C LYS A 124 4.07 20.95 -0.58
N LYS A 125 3.47 22.01 -1.15
CA LYS A 125 2.94 23.13 -0.36
C LYS A 125 1.59 22.83 0.29
N LYS A 126 0.88 21.84 -0.25
CA LYS A 126 -0.48 21.48 0.17
C LYS A 126 -0.43 20.43 1.27
N THR A 127 -1.24 20.64 2.30
CA THR A 127 -1.34 19.79 3.48
C THR A 127 -2.46 18.77 3.32
N VAL A 128 -2.24 17.56 3.84
CA VAL A 128 -3.22 16.48 3.80
C VAL A 128 -3.45 15.95 5.21
N ALA A 129 -4.71 15.77 5.59
CA ALA A 129 -5.08 15.03 6.78
C ALA A 129 -5.65 13.66 6.40
N VAL A 130 -5.24 12.62 7.12
CA VAL A 130 -5.85 11.28 7.07
C VAL A 130 -6.44 11.00 8.44
N ILE A 131 -7.74 10.67 8.50
CA ILE A 131 -8.47 10.42 9.74
C ILE A 131 -8.98 8.98 9.74
N GLY A 132 -8.52 8.19 10.69
CA GLY A 132 -8.84 6.78 10.87
C GLY A 132 -7.59 5.92 11.02
N SER A 133 -7.79 4.61 11.18
CA SER A 133 -6.71 3.65 11.53
C SER A 133 -6.78 2.32 10.77
N GLY A 134 -7.73 2.16 9.86
CA GLY A 134 -7.84 0.96 9.04
C GLY A 134 -6.71 0.79 8.05
N LEU A 135 -6.69 -0.36 7.39
CA LEU A 135 -5.68 -0.71 6.38
C LEU A 135 -5.60 0.31 5.24
N PHE A 136 -6.75 0.84 4.80
CA PHE A 136 -6.80 1.89 3.78
C PHE A 136 -6.04 3.15 4.22
N CYS A 137 -6.29 3.65 5.43
CA CYS A 137 -5.62 4.83 5.97
C CYS A 137 -4.11 4.62 6.07
N LEU A 138 -3.69 3.45 6.53
CA LEU A 138 -2.28 3.08 6.64
C LEU A 138 -1.60 3.08 5.25
N LEU A 139 -2.17 2.38 4.28
CA LEU A 139 -1.60 2.29 2.93
C LEU A 139 -1.63 3.63 2.19
N LEU A 140 -2.70 4.41 2.35
CA LEU A 140 -2.81 5.75 1.78
C LEU A 140 -1.76 6.69 2.36
N SER A 141 -1.53 6.64 3.67
CA SER A 141 -0.51 7.47 4.33
C SER A 141 0.88 7.21 3.75
N GLY A 142 1.23 5.95 3.51
CA GLY A 142 2.48 5.58 2.84
C GLY A 142 2.57 6.06 1.37
N GLU A 143 1.48 6.01 0.61
CA GLU A 143 1.46 6.52 -0.76
C GLU A 143 1.58 8.06 -0.80
N LEU A 144 0.99 8.77 0.16
CA LEU A 144 1.08 10.23 0.28
C LEU A 144 2.47 10.68 0.75
N GLU A 145 3.08 9.96 1.68
CA GLU A 145 4.47 10.20 2.10
C GLU A 145 5.43 10.07 0.91
N LYS A 146 5.29 9.04 0.10
CA LYS A 146 6.07 8.87 -1.14
C LYS A 146 5.92 10.03 -2.12
N LYS A 147 4.79 10.71 -2.10
CA LYS A 147 4.51 11.92 -2.90
C LYS A 147 4.99 13.22 -2.24
N ALA A 148 5.63 13.13 -1.08
CA ALA A 148 6.15 14.25 -0.29
C ALA A 148 5.09 15.29 0.13
N TYR A 149 3.87 14.83 0.43
CA TYR A 149 2.88 15.70 1.09
C TYR A 149 3.25 15.92 2.56
N PRO A 150 3.14 17.15 3.09
CA PRO A 150 2.99 17.36 4.52
C PRO A 150 1.71 16.65 4.98
N LEU A 151 1.87 15.59 5.75
CA LEU A 151 0.81 14.66 6.11
C LEU A 151 0.66 14.58 7.62
N THR A 152 -0.57 14.69 8.10
CA THR A 152 -0.94 14.40 9.49
C THR A 152 -1.98 13.29 9.53
N VAL A 153 -1.71 12.26 10.31
CA VAL A 153 -2.64 11.16 10.58
C VAL A 153 -3.26 11.38 11.96
N PHE A 154 -4.58 11.47 12.00
CA PHE A 154 -5.37 11.55 13.23
C PHE A 154 -6.04 10.21 13.47
N CYS A 155 -5.75 9.57 14.58
CA CYS A 155 -6.29 8.24 14.88
C CYS A 155 -6.73 8.10 16.35
N PRO A 156 -7.73 7.25 16.62
CA PRO A 156 -8.22 7.00 17.97
C PRO A 156 -7.29 6.10 18.79
N GLU A 157 -6.32 5.46 18.16
CA GLU A 157 -5.35 4.59 18.81
C GLU A 157 -4.38 5.41 19.67
N LYS A 158 -3.86 4.76 20.73
CA LYS A 158 -3.01 5.39 21.74
C LYS A 158 -1.55 5.61 21.30
N ASP A 159 -1.10 4.84 20.31
CA ASP A 159 0.29 4.86 19.84
C ASP A 159 0.42 4.27 18.43
N MET A 160 1.61 4.35 17.87
CA MET A 160 1.91 3.89 16.52
C MET A 160 1.80 2.36 16.37
N GLY A 161 2.13 1.60 17.40
CA GLY A 161 1.95 0.15 17.42
C GLY A 161 0.48 -0.25 17.35
N ALA A 162 -0.37 0.43 18.12
CA ALA A 162 -1.81 0.22 18.08
C ALA A 162 -2.41 0.63 16.71
N TYR A 163 -1.94 1.76 16.14
CA TYR A 163 -2.31 2.19 14.79
C TYR A 163 -1.94 1.14 13.73
N LEU A 164 -0.71 0.66 13.73
CA LEU A 164 -0.28 -0.39 12.79
C LEU A 164 -1.10 -1.67 13.00
N LYS A 165 -1.38 -2.04 14.25
CA LYS A 165 -2.18 -3.23 14.57
C LYS A 165 -3.63 -3.12 14.08
N ALA A 166 -4.23 -1.94 14.12
CA ALA A 166 -5.57 -1.70 13.59
C ALA A 166 -5.63 -1.95 12.07
N GLY A 167 -4.62 -1.48 11.31
CA GLY A 167 -4.57 -1.65 9.86
C GLY A 167 -3.95 -2.97 9.39
N ALA A 168 -3.04 -3.56 10.14
CA ALA A 168 -2.24 -4.72 9.73
C ALA A 168 -2.04 -5.77 10.83
N GLY A 169 -3.01 -5.95 11.71
CA GLY A 169 -2.96 -6.90 12.82
C GLY A 169 -2.86 -8.38 12.42
N PHE A 170 -3.00 -8.69 11.15
CA PHE A 170 -2.77 -10.02 10.59
C PHE A 170 -1.28 -10.38 10.42
N LEU A 171 -0.38 -9.41 10.54
CA LEU A 171 1.05 -9.67 10.42
C LEU A 171 1.55 -10.49 11.60
N PRO A 172 2.37 -11.53 11.35
CA PRO A 172 3.13 -12.20 12.41
C PRO A 172 4.05 -11.23 13.14
N GLU A 173 4.31 -11.48 14.43
CA GLU A 173 5.11 -10.64 15.32
C GLU A 173 6.41 -10.12 14.69
N ALA A 174 7.21 -11.03 14.12
CA ALA A 174 8.49 -10.66 13.51
C ALA A 174 8.37 -9.72 12.30
N LEU A 175 7.28 -9.82 11.53
CA LEU A 175 6.99 -8.94 10.40
C LEU A 175 6.39 -7.64 10.88
N PHE A 176 5.55 -7.70 11.90
CA PHE A 176 4.95 -6.55 12.54
C PHE A 176 6.01 -5.57 13.08
N GLU A 177 6.97 -6.08 13.85
CA GLU A 177 8.08 -5.29 14.40
C GLU A 177 8.96 -4.65 13.30
N ALA A 178 9.16 -5.37 12.19
CA ALA A 178 9.93 -4.82 11.08
C ALA A 178 9.16 -3.70 10.34
N GLU A 179 7.84 -3.85 10.22
CA GLU A 179 6.98 -2.85 9.57
C GLU A 179 6.73 -1.64 10.48
N LEU A 180 6.66 -1.85 11.80
CA LEU A 180 6.58 -0.76 12.78
C LEU A 180 7.82 0.15 12.69
N ARG A 181 9.03 -0.43 12.69
CA ARG A 181 10.26 0.35 12.48
C ARG A 181 10.28 1.10 11.14
N ARG A 182 9.59 0.56 10.12
CA ARG A 182 9.43 1.26 8.83
C ARG A 182 8.53 2.47 8.98
N LEU A 183 7.38 2.29 9.61
CA LEU A 183 6.40 3.35 9.85
C LEU A 183 7.00 4.49 10.69
N GLU A 184 7.75 4.15 11.75
CA GLU A 184 8.48 5.12 12.60
C GLU A 184 9.51 5.95 11.82
N GLY A 185 10.05 5.40 10.75
CA GLY A 185 11.03 6.09 9.89
C GLY A 185 10.42 6.92 8.77
N MET A 186 9.09 6.99 8.65
CA MET A 186 8.41 7.80 7.64
C MET A 186 8.23 9.25 8.11
N ASP A 187 8.24 10.20 7.16
CA ASP A 187 8.01 11.61 7.42
C ASP A 187 6.49 11.91 7.49
N ILE A 188 5.84 11.34 8.50
CA ILE A 188 4.40 11.46 8.77
C ILE A 188 4.22 11.99 10.19
N SER A 189 3.40 13.02 10.37
CA SER A 189 2.97 13.47 11.69
C SER A 189 1.79 12.63 12.17
N PHE A 190 1.82 12.21 13.44
CA PHE A 190 0.73 11.44 14.04
C PHE A 190 0.17 12.18 15.25
N GLU A 191 -1.17 12.20 15.34
CA GLU A 191 -1.95 12.63 16.49
C GLU A 191 -2.76 11.43 16.98
N PHE A 192 -2.44 10.96 18.19
CA PHE A 192 -3.02 9.77 18.81
C PHE A 192 -4.13 10.16 19.79
N ASP A 193 -4.91 9.16 20.27
CA ASP A 193 -6.03 9.33 21.21
C ASP A 193 -7.07 10.36 20.74
N CYS A 194 -7.22 10.53 19.41
CA CYS A 194 -8.17 11.51 18.88
C CYS A 194 -9.61 11.06 19.08
N ARG A 195 -10.43 11.89 19.70
CA ARG A 195 -11.87 11.72 19.68
C ARG A 195 -12.41 12.24 18.34
N ILE A 196 -12.72 11.31 17.45
CA ILE A 196 -13.22 11.63 16.11
C ILE A 196 -14.74 11.78 16.17
N ASP A 197 -15.22 13.01 16.14
CA ASP A 197 -16.63 13.35 15.98
C ASP A 197 -16.80 14.32 14.80
N ARG A 198 -18.04 14.73 14.54
CA ARG A 198 -18.33 15.58 13.38
C ARG A 198 -17.67 16.96 13.48
N ASP A 199 -17.64 17.54 14.67
CA ASP A 199 -17.05 18.86 14.88
C ASP A 199 -15.54 18.80 14.64
N PHE A 200 -14.88 17.75 15.12
CA PHE A 200 -13.47 17.47 14.84
C PHE A 200 -13.19 17.36 13.32
N ILE A 201 -14.00 16.60 12.59
CA ILE A 201 -13.83 16.44 11.14
C ILE A 201 -13.99 17.79 10.42
N GLU A 202 -14.99 18.59 10.79
CA GLU A 202 -15.21 19.91 10.18
C GLU A 202 -14.10 20.92 10.55
N GLU A 203 -13.47 20.80 11.71
CA GLU A 203 -12.29 21.57 12.08
C GLU A 203 -11.10 21.21 11.19
N GLN A 204 -10.80 19.92 11.05
CA GLN A 204 -9.70 19.47 10.19
C GLN A 204 -9.93 19.83 8.72
N ARG A 205 -11.18 19.81 8.27
CA ARG A 205 -11.57 20.23 6.91
C ARG A 205 -11.24 21.70 6.61
N ARG A 206 -11.24 22.56 7.62
CA ARG A 206 -10.86 23.98 7.48
C ARG A 206 -9.34 24.18 7.57
N SER A 207 -8.65 23.27 8.24
CA SER A 207 -7.21 23.37 8.55
C SER A 207 -6.31 22.79 7.48
N PHE A 208 -6.81 21.79 6.72
CA PHE A 208 -6.06 21.08 5.70
C PHE A 208 -6.62 21.32 4.29
N ASP A 209 -5.73 21.27 3.29
CA ASP A 209 -6.13 21.43 1.88
C ASP A 209 -6.93 20.23 1.34
N VAL A 210 -6.61 19.02 1.80
CA VAL A 210 -7.31 17.78 1.46
C VAL A 210 -7.54 16.93 2.69
N LEU A 211 -8.76 16.42 2.83
CA LEU A 211 -9.16 15.52 3.90
C LEU A 211 -9.43 14.12 3.36
N CYS A 212 -8.82 13.13 4.00
CA CYS A 212 -9.04 11.72 3.73
C CYS A 212 -9.67 11.07 4.97
N LEU A 213 -10.72 10.27 4.78
CA LEU A 213 -11.45 9.62 5.88
C LEU A 213 -11.49 8.11 5.64
N GLU A 214 -11.38 7.35 6.71
CA GLU A 214 -11.78 5.95 6.71
C GLU A 214 -13.24 5.81 6.26
N GLU A 215 -13.56 4.82 5.41
CA GLU A 215 -14.90 4.68 4.82
C GLU A 215 -16.00 4.57 5.89
N ARG A 216 -15.74 3.83 6.96
CA ARG A 216 -16.67 3.69 8.07
C ARG A 216 -17.01 5.03 8.74
N LEU A 217 -16.04 5.92 8.86
CA LEU A 217 -16.25 7.27 9.38
C LEU A 217 -17.00 8.12 8.34
N ALA A 218 -16.60 8.05 7.06
CA ALA A 218 -17.26 8.79 6.01
C ALA A 218 -18.74 8.42 5.89
N SER A 219 -19.09 7.14 5.87
CA SER A 219 -20.48 6.65 5.81
C SER A 219 -21.27 6.98 7.08
N GLY A 220 -20.64 6.94 8.24
CA GLY A 220 -21.27 7.27 9.52
C GLY A 220 -21.62 8.75 9.66
N PHE A 221 -20.73 9.64 9.26
CA PHE A 221 -20.92 11.09 9.39
C PHE A 221 -21.67 11.73 8.21
N TYR A 222 -21.61 11.08 7.02
CA TYR A 222 -22.24 11.56 5.79
C TYR A 222 -23.13 10.48 5.13
N PRO A 223 -24.21 10.05 5.81
CA PRO A 223 -25.00 8.87 5.39
C PRO A 223 -25.72 9.04 4.05
N GLY A 224 -25.78 10.25 3.49
CA GLY A 224 -26.34 10.51 2.15
C GLY A 224 -25.28 10.66 1.06
N GLY A 225 -24.02 10.46 1.38
CA GLY A 225 -22.91 10.53 0.44
C GLY A 225 -22.76 9.25 -0.37
N THR A 226 -22.28 9.38 -1.60
CA THR A 226 -21.96 8.24 -2.48
C THR A 226 -20.45 8.21 -2.71
N LEU A 227 -19.83 7.06 -2.45
CA LEU A 227 -18.42 6.84 -2.75
C LEU A 227 -18.27 6.48 -4.23
N ASP A 228 -17.54 7.28 -4.98
CA ASP A 228 -17.04 6.90 -6.28
C ASP A 228 -15.76 6.05 -6.07
N GLU A 229 -15.87 4.74 -6.15
CA GLU A 229 -14.78 3.82 -5.92
C GLU A 229 -13.63 3.97 -6.92
N ALA A 230 -13.90 4.35 -8.16
CA ALA A 230 -12.88 4.54 -9.18
C ALA A 230 -11.98 5.75 -8.87
N LEU A 231 -12.55 6.78 -8.23
CA LEU A 231 -11.84 7.98 -7.81
C LEU A 231 -11.49 7.97 -6.32
N CYS A 232 -12.02 7.03 -5.55
CA CYS A 232 -11.96 7.05 -4.09
C CYS A 232 -12.44 8.41 -3.53
N LEU A 233 -13.56 8.91 -4.03
CA LEU A 233 -14.07 10.24 -3.74
C LEU A 233 -15.52 10.17 -3.24
N TYR A 234 -15.77 10.73 -2.07
CA TYR A 234 -17.11 11.01 -1.59
C TYR A 234 -17.61 12.29 -2.28
N GLU A 235 -18.50 12.13 -3.26
CA GLU A 235 -18.75 13.14 -4.30
C GLU A 235 -19.22 14.50 -3.78
N LYS A 236 -20.25 14.53 -2.95
CA LYS A 236 -20.82 15.78 -2.44
C LYS A 236 -19.88 16.51 -1.50
N GLU A 237 -19.12 15.75 -0.73
CA GLU A 237 -18.31 16.27 0.36
C GLU A 237 -16.86 16.56 -0.07
N ARG A 238 -16.47 16.12 -1.27
CA ARG A 238 -15.08 16.20 -1.78
C ARG A 238 -14.07 15.61 -0.80
N LEU A 239 -14.46 14.54 -0.10
CA LEU A 239 -13.63 13.79 0.81
C LEU A 239 -13.02 12.59 0.08
N VAL A 240 -11.75 12.34 0.30
CA VAL A 240 -11.10 11.12 -0.19
C VAL A 240 -11.39 9.99 0.78
N SER A 241 -11.87 8.86 0.26
CA SER A 241 -12.16 7.67 1.05
C SER A 241 -12.00 6.41 0.19
N GLY A 242 -11.84 5.26 0.82
CA GLY A 242 -11.75 4.00 0.11
C GLY A 242 -11.99 2.83 1.04
N PRO A 243 -12.30 1.65 0.47
CA PRO A 243 -12.70 0.48 1.21
C PRO A 243 -11.57 -0.05 2.08
N ASP A 244 -11.91 -0.43 3.30
CA ASP A 244 -11.05 -1.19 4.17
C ASP A 244 -11.37 -2.68 3.95
N SER A 245 -10.61 -3.32 3.09
CA SER A 245 -10.87 -4.65 2.55
C SER A 245 -9.59 -5.50 2.57
N GLU A 246 -9.50 -6.49 1.69
CA GLU A 246 -8.29 -7.27 1.49
C GLU A 246 -7.10 -6.39 1.06
N VAL A 247 -5.89 -6.87 1.34
CA VAL A 247 -4.66 -6.08 1.14
C VAL A 247 -4.49 -5.57 -0.29
N LEU A 248 -4.69 -6.43 -1.29
CA LEU A 248 -4.47 -6.03 -2.69
C LEU A 248 -5.51 -5.03 -3.20
N PRO A 249 -6.83 -5.25 -3.04
CA PRO A 249 -7.84 -4.24 -3.38
C PRO A 249 -7.65 -2.93 -2.62
N CYS A 250 -7.31 -3.00 -1.34
CA CYS A 250 -7.06 -1.83 -0.51
C CYS A 250 -5.82 -1.05 -0.98
N ALA A 251 -4.73 -1.73 -1.36
CA ALA A 251 -3.54 -1.09 -1.92
C ALA A 251 -3.83 -0.41 -3.28
N MET A 252 -4.67 -1.02 -4.10
CA MET A 252 -5.14 -0.39 -5.35
C MET A 252 -5.97 0.86 -5.07
N ALA A 253 -6.88 0.79 -4.10
CA ALA A 253 -7.68 1.94 -3.67
C ALA A 253 -6.81 3.06 -3.12
N ALA A 254 -5.83 2.77 -2.28
CA ALA A 254 -4.89 3.75 -1.74
C ALA A 254 -4.10 4.48 -2.83
N LYS A 255 -3.67 3.76 -3.88
CA LYS A 255 -3.01 4.40 -5.05
C LYS A 255 -3.94 5.32 -5.82
N ARG A 256 -5.19 4.90 -6.08
CA ARG A 256 -6.20 5.75 -6.74
C ARG A 256 -6.51 6.98 -5.89
N ALA A 257 -6.71 6.78 -4.58
CA ALA A 257 -6.95 7.86 -3.63
C ALA A 257 -5.81 8.89 -3.63
N ALA A 258 -4.56 8.45 -3.66
CA ALA A 258 -3.40 9.34 -3.72
C ALA A 258 -3.34 10.17 -5.03
N LEU A 259 -3.87 9.65 -6.14
CA LEU A 259 -4.04 10.42 -7.37
C LEU A 259 -5.19 11.43 -7.26
N THR A 260 -6.28 11.07 -6.61
CA THR A 260 -7.40 11.99 -6.33
C THR A 260 -6.95 13.13 -5.42
N VAL A 261 -6.14 12.84 -4.40
CA VAL A 261 -5.50 13.87 -3.56
C VAL A 261 -4.67 14.84 -4.40
N ASP A 262 -3.85 14.34 -5.34
CA ASP A 262 -3.06 15.21 -6.24
C ASP A 262 -3.95 16.19 -7.01
N ARG A 263 -5.09 15.74 -7.52
CA ARG A 263 -6.04 16.58 -8.28
C ARG A 263 -6.75 17.60 -7.40
N LEU A 264 -7.26 17.16 -6.25
CA LEU A 264 -7.91 18.06 -5.29
C LEU A 264 -6.95 19.15 -4.80
N ALA A 265 -5.71 18.78 -4.50
CA ALA A 265 -4.66 19.71 -4.06
C ALA A 265 -4.34 20.76 -5.14
N GLN A 266 -4.44 20.40 -6.43
CA GLN A 266 -4.28 21.31 -7.56
C GLN A 266 -5.57 22.06 -7.93
N LYS A 267 -6.68 21.83 -7.22
CA LYS A 267 -8.01 22.37 -7.52
C LYS A 267 -8.57 21.91 -8.88
N VAL A 268 -8.10 20.77 -9.37
CA VAL A 268 -8.61 20.11 -10.58
C VAL A 268 -9.76 19.18 -10.20
N ASP A 269 -10.82 19.13 -11.00
CA ASP A 269 -11.88 18.16 -10.77
C ASP A 269 -11.36 16.74 -11.07
N PRO A 270 -11.40 15.83 -10.10
CA PRO A 270 -10.96 14.45 -10.32
C PRO A 270 -11.69 13.72 -11.44
N ARG A 271 -12.89 14.18 -11.82
CA ARG A 271 -13.74 13.60 -12.89
C ARG A 271 -13.38 14.05 -14.30
N SER A 272 -12.63 15.14 -14.44
CA SER A 272 -12.35 15.74 -15.75
C SER A 272 -11.61 14.83 -16.74
N MET A 273 -10.99 13.73 -16.28
CA MET A 273 -10.24 12.80 -17.13
C MET A 273 -10.99 11.52 -17.53
N ARG A 274 -12.26 11.36 -17.15
CA ARG A 274 -13.07 10.21 -17.63
C ARG A 274 -13.40 10.26 -19.13
N GLY A 275 -13.13 11.39 -19.80
CA GLY A 275 -13.39 11.58 -21.24
C GLY A 275 -12.24 11.17 -22.16
N GLU A 276 -11.04 10.91 -21.66
CA GLU A 276 -9.86 10.64 -22.51
C GLU A 276 -9.53 9.15 -22.68
N GLU A 277 -10.15 8.25 -21.92
CA GLU A 277 -9.95 6.79 -22.05
C GLU A 277 -10.97 6.10 -22.99
N GLY A 278 -11.82 6.85 -23.69
CA GLY A 278 -12.92 6.36 -24.54
C GLY A 278 -12.85 6.74 -26.03
N SER A 279 -11.67 7.06 -26.55
CA SER A 279 -11.51 7.30 -28.01
C SER A 279 -10.32 6.54 -28.58
#